data_2339c60650a27ef8716eee1e6682dccc
#
_entry.id   2339c60650a27ef8716eee1e6682dccc
#
_cell.length_a   1.000
_cell.length_b   1.000
_cell.length_c   1.000
_cell.angle_alpha   90.00
_cell.angle_beta   90.00
_cell.angle_gamma   90.00
#
_symmetry.space_group_name_H-M   'P 1'
#
loop_
_entity.id
_entity.type
_entity.pdbx_description
1 polymer ?
#
loop_
_entity_poly.entity_id
_entity_poly.type
_entity_poly.pdbx_seq_one_letter_code
_entity_poly.pdbx_strand_id
1 'polypeptide(L)'
;MQKIDLTQTHDVIGAYHQCDFENIRHQYTDPATQYAFDVLDKRLISGYLIKLAAFRHLRDLQRAERGEFNYHYDLKEVDKILKFAKIAPNVDTDEPTALMDWQKFIFGMIFGWRDDKNKKRFTRVILSVARGQGKTYLMAIYMVYCFLIESMGLANQDFLVTASNYDQTGKLYGYINHMLKIIFDRQPIFAQLAKEQDIVIRDHTGITMRKTNNNLWPMSMNADKYDSKHFTTAIFDEIGNVATRKGSEDIMSGQSKIPNHQYIEISTSYQDPS
;
A
#
# COMPACT_ATOMS: atom_id res chain seq x y z
N MET A 1 26.49 -1.27 12.57
CA MET A 1 26.67 -1.82 11.21
C MET A 1 27.37 -0.79 10.30
N GLN A 2 28.24 -1.21 9.34
CA GLN A 2 28.94 -0.28 8.43
C GLN A 2 27.92 0.53 7.61
N LYS A 3 28.07 1.85 7.59
CA LYS A 3 27.29 2.74 6.73
C LYS A 3 27.75 2.55 5.27
N ILE A 4 26.78 2.34 4.38
CA ILE A 4 27.03 2.24 2.94
C ILE A 4 26.43 3.49 2.30
N ASP A 5 27.26 4.23 1.57
CA ASP A 5 26.86 5.42 0.80
C ASP A 5 26.82 5.07 -0.68
N LEU A 6 25.64 5.15 -1.27
CA LEU A 6 25.38 4.88 -2.69
C LEU A 6 25.13 6.15 -3.51
N THR A 7 25.27 7.33 -2.91
CA THR A 7 24.95 8.60 -3.58
C THR A 7 25.87 8.92 -4.75
N GLN A 8 27.12 8.41 -4.73
CA GLN A 8 28.11 8.64 -5.77
C GLN A 8 28.21 7.49 -6.78
N THR A 9 28.19 6.25 -6.29
CA THR A 9 28.43 5.08 -7.14
C THR A 9 27.18 4.52 -7.80
N HIS A 10 26.03 4.69 -7.14
CA HIS A 10 24.78 4.03 -7.51
C HIS A 10 24.89 2.48 -7.67
N ASP A 11 26.00 1.89 -7.22
CA ASP A 11 26.27 0.45 -7.35
C ASP A 11 25.64 -0.36 -6.21
N VAL A 12 24.33 -0.56 -6.30
CA VAL A 12 23.58 -1.36 -5.32
C VAL A 12 24.04 -2.81 -5.29
N ILE A 13 24.37 -3.38 -6.46
CA ILE A 13 24.77 -4.79 -6.56
C ILE A 13 26.15 -5.00 -5.96
N GLY A 14 27.11 -4.12 -6.24
CA GLY A 14 28.41 -4.18 -5.58
C GLY A 14 28.32 -4.05 -4.07
N ALA A 15 27.47 -3.15 -3.57
CA ALA A 15 27.20 -3.01 -2.14
C ALA A 15 26.53 -4.27 -1.54
N TYR A 16 25.63 -4.90 -2.27
CA TYR A 16 24.99 -6.15 -1.86
C TYR A 16 26.00 -7.27 -1.68
N HIS A 17 26.92 -7.45 -2.63
CA HIS A 17 27.99 -8.48 -2.56
C HIS A 17 29.01 -8.25 -1.44
N GLN A 18 29.12 -7.04 -0.90
CA GLN A 18 29.96 -6.73 0.26
C GLN A 18 29.29 -7.08 1.60
N CYS A 19 28.03 -7.48 1.60
CA CYS A 19 27.26 -7.81 2.80
C CYS A 19 27.02 -9.32 2.87
N ASP A 20 27.10 -9.88 4.06
CA ASP A 20 26.65 -11.24 4.34
C ASP A 20 25.15 -11.22 4.73
N PHE A 21 24.32 -11.86 3.92
CA PHE A 21 22.88 -12.00 4.15
C PHE A 21 22.43 -13.45 4.37
N GLU A 22 23.37 -14.38 4.63
CA GLU A 22 23.05 -15.80 4.73
C GLU A 22 21.99 -16.09 5.80
N ASN A 23 22.15 -15.53 7.01
CA ASN A 23 21.17 -15.68 8.07
C ASN A 23 19.80 -15.11 7.70
N ILE A 24 19.75 -13.94 7.03
CA ILE A 24 18.50 -13.34 6.58
C ILE A 24 17.80 -14.21 5.55
N ARG A 25 18.56 -14.80 4.63
CA ARG A 25 18.05 -15.70 3.58
C ARG A 25 17.40 -16.95 4.16
N HIS A 26 17.97 -17.50 5.22
CA HIS A 26 17.43 -18.67 5.90
C HIS A 26 16.22 -18.35 6.78
N GLN A 27 16.23 -17.21 7.44
CA GLN A 27 15.21 -16.82 8.41
C GLN A 27 13.94 -16.27 7.75
N TYR A 28 14.08 -15.50 6.65
CA TYR A 28 12.98 -14.82 5.98
C TYR A 28 12.70 -15.45 4.60
N THR A 29 11.74 -16.36 4.58
CA THR A 29 11.34 -17.10 3.37
C THR A 29 10.02 -16.60 2.77
N ASP A 30 9.50 -15.49 3.27
CA ASP A 30 8.30 -14.87 2.75
C ASP A 30 8.49 -14.36 1.31
N PRO A 31 7.40 -14.27 0.50
CA PRO A 31 7.50 -13.90 -0.90
C PRO A 31 8.12 -12.52 -1.16
N ALA A 32 7.96 -11.57 -0.22
CA ALA A 32 8.51 -10.23 -0.39
C ALA A 32 10.05 -10.23 -0.20
N THR A 33 10.55 -10.93 0.81
CA THR A 33 11.98 -11.09 1.04
C THR A 33 12.65 -11.91 -0.07
N GLN A 34 11.97 -12.98 -0.55
CA GLN A 34 12.49 -13.76 -1.69
C GLN A 34 12.60 -12.92 -2.97
N TYR A 35 11.58 -12.09 -3.26
CA TYR A 35 11.67 -11.15 -4.39
C TYR A 35 12.86 -10.20 -4.26
N ALA A 36 13.15 -9.69 -3.06
CA ALA A 36 14.31 -8.83 -2.84
C ALA A 36 15.63 -9.54 -3.16
N PHE A 37 15.77 -10.81 -2.76
CA PHE A 37 16.92 -11.63 -3.14
C PHE A 37 16.98 -11.89 -4.64
N ASP A 38 15.88 -12.23 -5.29
CA ASP A 38 15.85 -12.52 -6.74
C ASP A 38 16.26 -11.30 -7.57
N VAL A 39 15.86 -10.09 -7.14
CA VAL A 39 16.29 -8.83 -7.74
C VAL A 39 17.81 -8.61 -7.58
N LEU A 40 18.34 -8.82 -6.39
CA LEU A 40 19.75 -8.53 -6.08
C LEU A 40 20.71 -9.61 -6.59
N ASP A 41 20.26 -10.86 -6.63
CA ASP A 41 20.97 -11.99 -7.26
C ASP A 41 20.90 -11.93 -8.80
N LYS A 42 20.25 -10.89 -9.37
CA LYS A 42 20.05 -10.71 -10.83
C LYS A 42 19.23 -11.82 -11.50
N ARG A 43 18.42 -12.56 -10.76
CA ARG A 43 17.46 -13.51 -11.33
C ARG A 43 16.28 -12.81 -11.98
N LEU A 44 15.97 -11.58 -11.53
CA LEU A 44 14.94 -10.70 -12.08
C LEU A 44 15.57 -9.42 -12.61
N ILE A 45 15.15 -9.01 -13.82
CA ILE A 45 15.54 -7.72 -14.39
C ILE A 45 14.75 -6.63 -13.68
N SER A 46 15.44 -5.63 -13.12
CA SER A 46 14.80 -4.55 -12.39
C SER A 46 15.56 -3.23 -12.53
N GLY A 47 14.84 -2.12 -12.39
CA GLY A 47 15.42 -0.79 -12.38
C GLY A 47 16.17 -0.49 -11.06
N TYR A 48 16.92 0.62 -11.08
CA TYR A 48 17.77 1.05 -9.95
C TYR A 48 16.96 1.20 -8.63
N LEU A 49 15.80 1.86 -8.67
CA LEU A 49 15.00 2.12 -7.46
C LEU A 49 14.46 0.83 -6.83
N ILE A 50 14.14 -0.18 -7.62
CA ILE A 50 13.71 -1.48 -7.11
C ILE A 50 14.88 -2.20 -6.44
N LYS A 51 16.07 -2.19 -7.06
CA LYS A 51 17.29 -2.73 -6.44
C LYS A 51 17.60 -2.05 -5.12
N LEU A 52 17.48 -0.73 -5.07
CA LEU A 52 17.69 0.06 -3.85
C LEU A 52 16.67 -0.28 -2.76
N ALA A 53 15.38 -0.44 -3.12
CA ALA A 53 14.34 -0.84 -2.18
C ALA A 53 14.57 -2.26 -1.64
N ALA A 54 14.93 -3.21 -2.51
CA ALA A 54 15.28 -4.57 -2.14
C ALA A 54 16.50 -4.61 -1.20
N PHE A 55 17.57 -3.89 -1.53
CA PHE A 55 18.78 -3.82 -0.71
C PHE A 55 18.48 -3.17 0.65
N ARG A 56 17.71 -2.07 0.68
CA ARG A 56 17.26 -1.44 1.92
C ARG A 56 16.51 -2.43 2.80
N HIS A 57 15.58 -3.20 2.23
CA HIS A 57 14.82 -4.20 2.99
C HIS A 57 15.73 -5.22 3.68
N LEU A 58 16.67 -5.83 2.94
CA LEU A 58 17.58 -6.81 3.52
C LEU A 58 18.50 -6.21 4.59
N ARG A 59 18.98 -4.98 4.37
CA ARG A 59 19.80 -4.25 5.35
C ARG A 59 19.00 -3.91 6.62
N ASP A 60 17.75 -3.54 6.47
CA ASP A 60 16.88 -3.23 7.61
C ASP A 60 16.51 -4.48 8.40
N LEU A 61 16.35 -5.64 7.75
CA LEU A 61 16.23 -6.93 8.42
C LEU A 61 17.48 -7.21 9.29
N GLN A 62 18.68 -7.06 8.73
CA GLN A 62 19.92 -7.22 9.50
C GLN A 62 19.99 -6.27 10.72
N ARG A 63 19.56 -5.01 10.55
CA ARG A 63 19.54 -4.03 11.63
C ARG A 63 18.54 -4.40 12.71
N ALA A 64 17.36 -4.87 12.32
CA ALA A 64 16.34 -5.33 13.25
C ALA A 64 16.82 -6.52 14.08
N GLU A 65 17.41 -7.54 13.43
CA GLU A 65 18.00 -8.71 14.11
C GLU A 65 19.08 -8.36 15.13
N ARG A 66 19.82 -7.29 14.89
CA ARG A 66 20.87 -6.81 15.80
C ARG A 66 20.36 -5.86 16.89
N GLY A 67 19.07 -5.55 16.91
CA GLY A 67 18.52 -4.54 17.81
C GLY A 67 19.00 -3.10 17.52
N GLU A 68 19.53 -2.85 16.31
CA GLU A 68 20.03 -1.54 15.86
C GLU A 68 18.95 -0.70 15.15
N PHE A 69 17.68 -1.10 15.26
CA PHE A 69 16.60 -0.48 14.50
C PHE A 69 15.28 -0.47 15.27
N ASN A 70 14.58 0.65 15.25
CA ASN A 70 13.33 0.83 16.00
C ASN A 70 12.10 0.22 15.29
N TYR A 71 12.33 -0.60 14.26
CA TYR A 71 11.29 -1.28 13.50
C TYR A 71 11.63 -2.76 13.40
N HIS A 72 10.60 -3.59 13.36
CA HIS A 72 10.70 -5.02 13.10
C HIS A 72 9.84 -5.39 11.88
N TYR A 73 10.14 -6.52 11.27
CA TYR A 73 9.40 -7.04 10.14
C TYR A 73 8.45 -8.15 10.60
N ASP A 74 7.15 -7.83 10.62
CA ASP A 74 6.11 -8.75 11.10
C ASP A 74 5.57 -9.62 9.96
N LEU A 75 6.03 -10.86 9.91
CA LEU A 75 5.59 -11.86 8.93
C LEU A 75 4.09 -12.17 9.01
N LYS A 76 3.47 -12.01 10.19
CA LYS A 76 2.04 -12.25 10.35
C LYS A 76 1.22 -11.18 9.62
N GLU A 77 1.65 -9.93 9.68
CA GLU A 77 0.99 -8.85 8.96
C GLU A 77 1.14 -9.00 7.43
N VAL A 78 2.31 -9.47 6.98
CA VAL A 78 2.52 -9.82 5.56
C VAL A 78 1.60 -10.97 5.13
N ASP A 79 1.54 -12.03 5.92
CA ASP A 79 0.69 -13.20 5.62
C ASP A 79 -0.81 -12.83 5.58
N LYS A 80 -1.27 -11.96 6.48
CA LYS A 80 -2.67 -11.49 6.51
C LYS A 80 -3.08 -10.81 5.21
N ILE A 81 -2.30 -9.82 4.74
CA ILE A 81 -2.63 -9.12 3.49
C ILE A 81 -2.52 -10.03 2.28
N LEU A 82 -1.51 -10.91 2.23
CA LEU A 82 -1.35 -11.83 1.12
C LEU A 82 -2.46 -12.91 1.08
N LYS A 83 -2.96 -13.34 2.24
CA LYS A 83 -4.15 -14.21 2.33
C LYS A 83 -5.42 -13.48 1.88
N PHE A 84 -5.59 -12.24 2.30
CA PHE A 84 -6.72 -11.42 1.87
C PHE A 84 -6.71 -11.21 0.34
N ALA A 85 -5.55 -10.95 -0.26
CA ALA A 85 -5.43 -10.79 -1.70
C ALA A 85 -5.86 -12.03 -2.51
N LYS A 86 -5.79 -13.23 -1.92
CA LYS A 86 -6.26 -14.48 -2.57
C LYS A 86 -7.78 -14.58 -2.71
N ILE A 87 -8.53 -13.77 -1.99
CA ILE A 87 -10.00 -13.75 -2.06
C ILE A 87 -10.53 -12.46 -2.71
N ALA A 88 -9.65 -11.50 -2.97
CA ALA A 88 -10.00 -10.23 -3.59
C ALA A 88 -10.22 -10.41 -5.10
N PRO A 89 -11.44 -10.20 -5.61
CA PRO A 89 -11.73 -10.41 -7.03
C PRO A 89 -11.13 -9.30 -7.90
N ASN A 90 -10.70 -9.67 -9.08
CA ASN A 90 -10.44 -8.72 -10.16
C ASN A 90 -11.77 -8.28 -10.79
N VAL A 91 -11.92 -7.00 -11.05
CA VAL A 91 -13.18 -6.43 -11.57
C VAL A 91 -13.51 -6.88 -12.99
N ASP A 92 -12.51 -7.30 -13.77
CA ASP A 92 -12.71 -7.74 -15.15
C ASP A 92 -13.21 -9.19 -15.25
N THR A 93 -12.97 -9.99 -14.21
CA THR A 93 -13.25 -11.44 -14.23
C THR A 93 -14.10 -11.91 -13.07
N ASP A 94 -14.34 -11.08 -12.06
CA ASP A 94 -14.95 -11.41 -10.77
C ASP A 94 -14.23 -12.54 -10.01
N GLU A 95 -13.04 -12.92 -10.45
CA GLU A 95 -12.23 -13.97 -9.82
C GLU A 95 -10.92 -13.40 -9.27
N PRO A 96 -10.40 -13.96 -8.17
CA PRO A 96 -9.11 -13.53 -7.64
C PRO A 96 -7.98 -13.75 -8.66
N THR A 97 -7.17 -12.72 -8.86
CA THR A 97 -5.96 -12.80 -9.68
C THR A 97 -4.74 -12.91 -8.79
N ALA A 98 -3.88 -13.89 -9.07
CA ALA A 98 -2.64 -14.07 -8.32
C ALA A 98 -1.76 -12.81 -8.42
N LEU A 99 -1.29 -12.31 -7.27
CA LEU A 99 -0.37 -11.20 -7.24
C LEU A 99 0.97 -11.58 -7.86
N MET A 100 1.53 -10.68 -8.68
CA MET A 100 2.91 -10.76 -9.14
C MET A 100 3.89 -10.58 -7.97
N ASP A 101 5.11 -11.09 -8.08
CA ASP A 101 6.07 -11.06 -6.98
C ASP A 101 6.46 -9.64 -6.56
N TRP A 102 6.55 -8.69 -7.50
CA TRP A 102 6.76 -7.28 -7.17
C TRP A 102 5.59 -6.66 -6.40
N GLN A 103 4.34 -7.12 -6.63
CA GLN A 103 3.15 -6.68 -5.88
C GLN A 103 3.17 -7.23 -4.46
N LYS A 104 3.57 -8.49 -4.29
CA LYS A 104 3.80 -9.10 -2.97
C LYS A 104 4.90 -8.37 -2.20
N PHE A 105 5.98 -7.97 -2.89
CA PHE A 105 7.05 -7.17 -2.29
C PHE A 105 6.52 -5.82 -1.77
N ILE A 106 5.73 -5.10 -2.56
CA ILE A 106 5.12 -3.84 -2.13
C ILE A 106 4.26 -4.05 -0.89
N PHE A 107 3.39 -5.05 -0.87
CA PHE A 107 2.57 -5.35 0.30
C PHE A 107 3.42 -5.74 1.52
N GLY A 108 4.46 -6.54 1.33
CA GLY A 108 5.42 -6.86 2.37
C GLY A 108 6.06 -5.61 2.98
N MET A 109 6.47 -4.66 2.14
CA MET A 109 7.06 -3.40 2.63
C MET A 109 6.03 -2.55 3.40
N ILE A 110 4.84 -2.36 2.84
CA ILE A 110 3.82 -1.48 3.41
C ILE A 110 3.25 -2.03 4.72
N PHE A 111 2.98 -3.33 4.79
CA PHE A 111 2.30 -3.94 5.92
C PHE A 111 3.25 -4.60 6.93
N GLY A 112 4.37 -5.14 6.48
CA GLY A 112 5.28 -5.93 7.32
C GLY A 112 6.13 -5.10 8.27
N TRP A 113 6.59 -3.92 7.87
CA TRP A 113 7.44 -3.10 8.73
C TRP A 113 6.64 -2.32 9.77
N ARG A 114 6.90 -2.59 11.07
CA ARG A 114 6.18 -2.04 12.22
C ARG A 114 7.14 -1.50 13.29
N ASP A 115 6.69 -0.47 14.03
CA ASP A 115 7.37 -0.01 15.24
C ASP A 115 6.89 -0.81 16.49
N ASP A 116 7.45 -0.53 17.65
CA ASP A 116 7.12 -1.19 18.93
C ASP A 116 5.65 -0.99 19.36
N LYS A 117 4.96 -0.01 18.76
CA LYS A 117 3.52 0.27 18.98
C LYS A 117 2.65 -0.30 17.89
N ASN A 118 3.19 -1.20 17.07
CA ASN A 118 2.53 -1.82 15.91
C ASN A 118 2.08 -0.82 14.84
N LYS A 119 2.71 0.36 14.74
CA LYS A 119 2.42 1.33 13.69
C LYS A 119 3.26 1.02 12.46
N LYS A 120 2.71 1.27 11.30
CA LYS A 120 3.40 1.11 10.02
C LYS A 120 4.59 2.08 9.91
N ARG A 121 5.72 1.56 9.45
CA ARG A 121 6.92 2.36 9.21
C ARG A 121 6.75 3.35 8.07
N PHE A 122 6.15 2.89 6.97
CA PHE A 122 6.02 3.71 5.76
C PHE A 122 4.69 4.46 5.78
N THR A 123 4.74 5.70 6.22
CA THR A 123 3.57 6.60 6.24
C THR A 123 3.32 7.26 4.88
N ARG A 124 4.34 7.29 4.01
CA ARG A 124 4.23 7.76 2.64
C ARG A 124 4.81 6.75 1.66
N VAL A 125 4.05 6.45 0.61
CA VAL A 125 4.43 5.50 -0.44
C VAL A 125 4.21 6.16 -1.80
N ILE A 126 5.20 6.07 -2.68
CA ILE A 126 5.11 6.51 -4.07
C ILE A 126 5.33 5.28 -4.94
N LEU A 127 4.34 4.94 -5.76
CA LEU A 127 4.37 3.82 -6.67
C LEU A 127 4.26 4.30 -8.12
N SER A 128 5.39 4.31 -8.81
CA SER A 128 5.46 4.61 -10.25
C SER A 128 5.71 3.32 -11.03
N VAL A 129 4.72 2.89 -11.80
CA VAL A 129 4.76 1.64 -12.57
C VAL A 129 4.06 1.86 -13.91
N ALA A 130 4.50 1.18 -14.97
CA ALA A 130 3.94 1.28 -16.30
C ALA A 130 2.42 1.02 -16.35
N ARG A 131 1.75 1.50 -17.39
CA ARG A 131 0.33 1.22 -17.64
C ARG A 131 0.10 -0.28 -17.82
N GLY A 132 -1.10 -0.76 -17.45
CA GLY A 132 -1.48 -2.17 -17.61
C GLY A 132 -0.86 -3.13 -16.59
N GLN A 133 -0.10 -2.64 -15.61
CA GLN A 133 0.56 -3.50 -14.58
C GLN A 133 -0.30 -3.73 -13.33
N GLY A 134 -1.61 -3.47 -13.39
CA GLY A 134 -2.53 -3.80 -12.28
C GLY A 134 -2.45 -2.87 -11.07
N LYS A 135 -1.93 -1.62 -11.21
CA LYS A 135 -1.86 -0.64 -10.09
C LYS A 135 -3.21 -0.42 -9.42
N THR A 136 -4.25 -0.18 -10.20
CA THR A 136 -5.60 0.11 -9.69
C THR A 136 -6.16 -1.08 -8.90
N TYR A 137 -5.98 -2.31 -9.42
CA TYR A 137 -6.36 -3.54 -8.72
C TYR A 137 -5.59 -3.70 -7.40
N LEU A 138 -4.26 -3.50 -7.42
CA LEU A 138 -3.42 -3.57 -6.21
C LEU A 138 -3.89 -2.58 -5.14
N MET A 139 -4.21 -1.35 -5.55
CA MET A 139 -4.67 -0.30 -4.63
C MET A 139 -6.11 -0.52 -4.16
N ALA A 140 -6.95 -1.16 -4.94
CA ALA A 140 -8.27 -1.58 -4.49
C ALA A 140 -8.15 -2.65 -3.39
N ILE A 141 -7.32 -3.68 -3.56
CA ILE A 141 -7.03 -4.68 -2.51
C ILE A 141 -6.52 -3.99 -1.25
N TYR A 142 -5.54 -3.10 -1.40
CA TYR A 142 -4.98 -2.33 -0.28
C TYR A 142 -6.06 -1.56 0.48
N MET A 143 -6.89 -0.79 -0.21
CA MET A 143 -7.91 0.04 0.42
C MET A 143 -9.01 -0.80 1.08
N VAL A 144 -9.48 -1.87 0.42
CA VAL A 144 -10.50 -2.77 0.98
C VAL A 144 -9.96 -3.48 2.24
N TYR A 145 -8.70 -3.91 2.21
CA TYR A 145 -8.06 -4.50 3.39
C TYR A 145 -7.97 -3.50 4.55
N CYS A 146 -7.50 -2.28 4.31
CA CYS A 146 -7.44 -1.24 5.34
C CYS A 146 -8.84 -0.92 5.89
N PHE A 147 -9.85 -0.82 5.02
CA PHE A 147 -11.21 -0.51 5.42
C PHE A 147 -11.88 -1.65 6.20
N LEU A 148 -11.74 -2.92 5.77
CA LEU A 148 -12.41 -4.06 6.43
C LEU A 148 -11.62 -4.63 7.62
N ILE A 149 -10.30 -4.71 7.51
CA ILE A 149 -9.45 -5.45 8.46
C ILE A 149 -8.71 -4.53 9.42
N GLU A 150 -7.97 -3.53 8.91
CA GLU A 150 -7.18 -2.66 9.79
C GLU A 150 -8.04 -1.68 10.60
N SER A 151 -9.26 -1.38 10.16
CA SER A 151 -10.19 -0.56 10.91
C SER A 151 -10.99 -1.31 11.96
N MET A 152 -10.86 -2.65 12.04
CA MET A 152 -11.58 -3.43 13.06
C MET A 152 -11.24 -2.98 14.48
N GLY A 153 -12.26 -2.74 15.27
CA GLY A 153 -12.12 -2.23 16.65
C GLY A 153 -11.83 -0.73 16.74
N LEU A 154 -11.73 -0.03 15.60
CA LEU A 154 -11.55 1.43 15.55
C LEU A 154 -12.86 2.10 15.09
N ALA A 155 -13.07 3.33 15.56
CA ALA A 155 -14.24 4.14 15.17
C ALA A 155 -13.79 5.49 14.61
N ASN A 156 -14.67 6.14 13.85
CA ASN A 156 -14.45 7.47 13.26
C ASN A 156 -13.20 7.52 12.37
N GLN A 157 -12.96 6.45 11.59
CA GLN A 157 -11.85 6.40 10.64
C GLN A 157 -12.33 6.89 9.27
N ASP A 158 -11.60 7.84 8.70
CA ASP A 158 -11.84 8.29 7.33
C ASP A 158 -10.77 7.74 6.39
N PHE A 159 -11.23 7.22 5.25
CA PHE A 159 -10.42 6.70 4.16
C PHE A 159 -10.70 7.52 2.91
N LEU A 160 -9.66 7.81 2.12
CA LEU A 160 -9.78 8.64 0.93
C LEU A 160 -9.28 7.93 -0.31
N VAL A 161 -10.06 8.00 -1.36
CA VAL A 161 -9.61 7.76 -2.72
C VAL A 161 -9.78 9.05 -3.52
N THR A 162 -8.70 9.54 -4.09
CA THR A 162 -8.70 10.78 -4.86
C THR A 162 -7.86 10.66 -6.14
N ALA A 163 -8.13 11.50 -7.09
CA ALA A 163 -7.37 11.68 -8.32
C ALA A 163 -7.49 13.14 -8.79
N SER A 164 -6.78 13.49 -9.88
CA SER A 164 -6.81 14.82 -10.47
C SER A 164 -8.20 15.28 -10.90
N ASN A 165 -9.08 14.34 -11.30
CA ASN A 165 -10.46 14.63 -11.67
C ASN A 165 -11.41 13.55 -11.15
N TYR A 166 -12.71 13.86 -11.22
CA TYR A 166 -13.76 12.99 -10.68
C TYR A 166 -13.88 11.64 -11.41
N ASP A 167 -13.70 11.61 -12.73
CA ASP A 167 -13.81 10.37 -13.52
C ASP A 167 -12.71 9.37 -13.16
N GLN A 168 -11.48 9.86 -12.94
CA GLN A 168 -10.36 9.02 -12.49
C GLN A 168 -10.56 8.54 -11.04
N THR A 169 -11.04 9.40 -10.14
CA THR A 169 -11.42 9.01 -8.78
C THR A 169 -12.48 7.92 -8.83
N GLY A 170 -13.51 8.08 -9.69
CA GLY A 170 -14.58 7.13 -9.88
C GLY A 170 -14.10 5.75 -10.34
N LYS A 171 -13.03 5.68 -11.12
CA LYS A 171 -12.46 4.41 -11.58
C LYS A 171 -11.93 3.56 -10.43
N LEU A 172 -11.02 4.07 -9.60
CA LEU A 172 -10.49 3.32 -8.46
C LEU A 172 -11.59 3.02 -7.43
N TYR A 173 -12.47 3.99 -7.17
CA TYR A 173 -13.61 3.78 -6.29
C TYR A 173 -14.58 2.70 -6.80
N GLY A 174 -14.83 2.66 -8.13
CA GLY A 174 -15.62 1.62 -8.76
C GLY A 174 -15.03 0.22 -8.56
N TYR A 175 -13.70 0.08 -8.67
CA TYR A 175 -13.00 -1.17 -8.36
C TYR A 175 -13.20 -1.59 -6.90
N ILE A 176 -13.07 -0.67 -5.96
CA ILE A 176 -13.27 -0.93 -4.52
C ILE A 176 -14.71 -1.36 -4.24
N ASN A 177 -15.69 -0.62 -4.78
CA ASN A 177 -17.11 -0.89 -4.62
C ASN A 177 -17.48 -2.29 -5.16
N HIS A 178 -17.04 -2.59 -6.38
CA HIS A 178 -17.28 -3.88 -7.01
C HIS A 178 -16.63 -5.03 -6.21
N MET A 179 -15.38 -4.87 -5.82
CA MET A 179 -14.64 -5.84 -5.01
C MET A 179 -15.37 -6.13 -3.69
N LEU A 180 -15.84 -5.11 -2.98
CA LEU A 180 -16.59 -5.27 -1.75
C LEU A 180 -17.90 -6.05 -1.94
N LYS A 181 -18.66 -5.72 -3.00
CA LYS A 181 -19.91 -6.44 -3.32
C LYS A 181 -19.66 -7.93 -3.53
N ILE A 182 -18.64 -8.30 -4.31
CA ILE A 182 -18.29 -9.70 -4.56
C ILE A 182 -17.76 -10.39 -3.29
N ILE A 183 -16.93 -9.71 -2.49
CA ILE A 183 -16.44 -10.28 -1.23
C ILE A 183 -17.62 -10.55 -0.29
N PHE A 184 -18.56 -9.63 -0.15
CA PHE A 184 -19.72 -9.83 0.72
C PHE A 184 -20.69 -10.92 0.20
N ASP A 185 -20.76 -11.11 -1.11
CA ASP A 185 -21.56 -12.19 -1.70
C ASP A 185 -20.90 -13.58 -1.50
N ARG A 186 -19.58 -13.67 -1.70
CA ARG A 186 -18.89 -14.97 -1.77
C ARG A 186 -18.23 -15.43 -0.46
N GLN A 187 -17.97 -14.51 0.48
CA GLN A 187 -17.24 -14.79 1.71
C GLN A 187 -18.14 -14.63 2.95
N PRO A 188 -18.64 -15.73 3.56
CA PRO A 188 -19.62 -15.65 4.66
C PRO A 188 -19.15 -14.81 5.85
N ILE A 189 -17.86 -14.84 6.19
CA ILE A 189 -17.31 -14.06 7.30
C ILE A 189 -17.41 -12.55 7.03
N PHE A 190 -17.19 -12.11 5.79
CA PHE A 190 -17.32 -10.69 5.42
C PHE A 190 -18.77 -10.29 5.20
N ALA A 191 -19.64 -11.20 4.75
CA ALA A 191 -21.08 -10.97 4.72
C ALA A 191 -21.64 -10.73 6.13
N GLN A 192 -21.18 -11.50 7.12
CA GLN A 192 -21.55 -11.29 8.51
C GLN A 192 -21.00 -9.95 9.02
N LEU A 193 -19.72 -9.64 8.78
CA LEU A 193 -19.13 -8.35 9.15
C LEU A 193 -19.92 -7.17 8.57
N ALA A 194 -20.34 -7.27 7.30
CA ALA A 194 -21.11 -6.23 6.64
C ALA A 194 -22.46 -5.96 7.34
N LYS A 195 -23.13 -7.02 7.80
CA LYS A 195 -24.38 -6.91 8.59
C LYS A 195 -24.13 -6.34 10.00
N GLU A 196 -23.11 -6.85 10.69
CA GLU A 196 -22.76 -6.42 12.05
C GLU A 196 -22.36 -4.93 12.10
N GLN A 197 -21.61 -4.46 11.12
CA GLN A 197 -21.16 -3.08 11.02
C GLN A 197 -22.15 -2.15 10.31
N ASP A 198 -23.26 -2.69 9.81
CA ASP A 198 -24.24 -1.96 8.98
C ASP A 198 -23.52 -1.21 7.83
N ILE A 199 -22.80 -1.97 6.98
CA ILE A 199 -22.03 -1.40 5.88
C ILE A 199 -22.99 -1.00 4.75
N VAL A 200 -22.94 0.28 4.39
CA VAL A 200 -23.73 0.85 3.28
C VAL A 200 -22.78 1.30 2.18
N ILE A 201 -22.95 0.72 1.01
CA ILE A 201 -22.19 1.08 -0.21
C ILE A 201 -23.09 2.00 -1.06
N ARG A 202 -22.55 3.17 -1.44
CA ARG A 202 -23.21 4.11 -2.36
C ARG A 202 -22.30 4.33 -3.56
N ASP A 203 -22.82 4.15 -4.77
CA ASP A 203 -22.04 4.07 -6.00
C ASP A 203 -21.16 5.30 -6.29
N HIS A 204 -21.53 6.49 -5.79
CA HIS A 204 -20.81 7.73 -6.09
C HIS A 204 -20.39 8.57 -4.89
N THR A 205 -20.91 8.28 -3.70
CA THR A 205 -20.74 9.17 -2.55
C THR A 205 -19.97 8.58 -1.38
N GLY A 206 -19.65 7.31 -1.44
CA GLY A 206 -18.80 6.66 -0.45
C GLY A 206 -19.39 5.40 0.18
N ILE A 207 -18.59 4.79 1.04
CA ILE A 207 -18.93 3.58 1.78
C ILE A 207 -18.85 3.91 3.26
N THR A 208 -19.83 3.48 4.03
CA THR A 208 -19.91 3.79 5.46
C THR A 208 -20.17 2.52 6.28
N MET A 209 -19.38 2.28 7.31
CA MET A 209 -19.71 1.39 8.42
C MET A 209 -20.46 2.20 9.46
N ARG A 210 -21.80 2.06 9.54
CA ARG A 210 -22.62 2.94 10.39
C ARG A 210 -22.40 2.72 11.88
N LYS A 211 -22.06 1.49 12.30
CA LYS A 211 -21.84 1.18 13.72
C LYS A 211 -20.59 1.85 14.29
N THR A 212 -19.54 1.94 13.52
CA THR A 212 -18.27 2.55 13.94
C THR A 212 -18.03 3.94 13.37
N ASN A 213 -18.92 4.42 12.47
CA ASN A 213 -18.78 5.67 11.74
C ASN A 213 -17.45 5.72 10.92
N ASN A 214 -17.01 4.57 10.39
CA ASN A 214 -15.87 4.52 9.48
C ASN A 214 -16.33 4.79 8.05
N ASN A 215 -15.66 5.69 7.34
CA ASN A 215 -16.10 6.15 6.04
C ASN A 215 -14.99 6.07 4.99
N LEU A 216 -15.34 5.64 3.78
CA LEU A 216 -14.47 5.69 2.61
C LEU A 216 -15.07 6.68 1.60
N TRP A 217 -14.31 7.72 1.28
CA TRP A 217 -14.74 8.84 0.48
C TRP A 217 -14.06 8.83 -0.90
N PRO A 218 -14.82 8.83 -2.01
CA PRO A 218 -14.31 9.22 -3.32
C PRO A 218 -14.42 10.75 -3.46
N MET A 219 -13.30 11.45 -3.47
CA MET A 219 -13.26 12.91 -3.58
C MET A 219 -12.30 13.32 -4.67
N SER A 220 -12.69 14.26 -5.54
CA SER A 220 -11.74 14.85 -6.48
C SER A 220 -10.84 15.88 -5.78
N MET A 221 -9.66 16.12 -6.34
CA MET A 221 -8.66 17.03 -5.78
C MET A 221 -9.14 18.48 -5.62
N ASN A 222 -10.12 18.92 -6.40
CA ASN A 222 -10.67 20.28 -6.34
C ASN A 222 -11.74 20.48 -5.27
N ALA A 223 -11.91 19.52 -4.36
CA ALA A 223 -12.87 19.65 -3.29
C ALA A 223 -12.24 20.46 -2.13
N ASP A 224 -12.75 21.66 -1.86
CA ASP A 224 -12.43 22.47 -0.67
C ASP A 224 -12.78 21.79 0.67
N LYS A 225 -12.97 20.47 0.62
CA LYS A 225 -13.48 19.63 1.72
C LYS A 225 -12.42 18.82 2.45
N TYR A 226 -11.15 18.91 2.05
CA TYR A 226 -10.08 18.17 2.71
C TYR A 226 -9.76 18.72 4.11
N ASP A 227 -9.84 20.02 4.30
CA ASP A 227 -9.44 20.70 5.54
C ASP A 227 -10.22 20.26 6.80
N SER A 228 -11.43 19.70 6.62
CA SER A 228 -12.27 19.25 7.73
C SER A 228 -12.15 17.76 8.04
N LYS A 229 -11.33 16.99 7.29
CA LYS A 229 -11.22 15.53 7.42
C LYS A 229 -9.79 15.09 7.73
N HIS A 230 -9.72 14.08 8.57
CA HIS A 230 -8.45 13.50 8.98
C HIS A 230 -8.37 12.05 8.49
N PHE A 231 -7.77 11.85 7.31
CA PHE A 231 -7.74 10.54 6.69
C PHE A 231 -6.70 9.62 7.33
N THR A 232 -7.14 8.47 7.83
CA THR A 232 -6.24 7.41 8.29
C THR A 232 -5.47 6.83 7.11
N THR A 233 -6.14 6.64 5.97
CA THR A 233 -5.53 6.14 4.75
C THR A 233 -6.04 6.97 3.57
N ALA A 234 -5.11 7.43 2.73
CA ALA A 234 -5.43 8.15 1.52
C ALA A 234 -4.64 7.59 0.33
N ILE A 235 -5.32 7.37 -0.80
CA ILE A 235 -4.72 7.02 -2.09
C ILE A 235 -4.97 8.14 -3.07
N PHE A 236 -3.91 8.62 -3.69
CA PHE A 236 -3.96 9.56 -4.79
C PHE A 236 -3.55 8.85 -6.09
N ASP A 237 -4.53 8.67 -6.98
CA ASP A 237 -4.31 8.03 -8.28
C ASP A 237 -3.91 9.06 -9.35
N GLU A 238 -2.97 8.66 -10.23
CA GLU A 238 -2.46 9.44 -11.37
C GLU A 238 -1.91 10.82 -10.98
N ILE A 239 -1.11 10.87 -9.91
CA ILE A 239 -0.54 12.14 -9.41
C ILE A 239 0.36 12.85 -10.44
N GLY A 240 0.95 12.14 -11.39
CA GLY A 240 1.77 12.71 -12.47
C GLY A 240 1.01 13.67 -13.40
N ASN A 241 -0.32 13.67 -13.37
CA ASN A 241 -1.17 14.58 -14.15
C ASN A 241 -1.53 15.86 -13.41
N VAL A 242 -0.98 16.09 -12.22
CA VAL A 242 -1.39 17.20 -11.37
C VAL A 242 -0.38 18.35 -11.45
N ALA A 243 -0.86 19.54 -11.80
CA ALA A 243 -0.04 20.73 -11.94
C ALA A 243 0.45 21.32 -10.59
N THR A 244 -0.25 21.05 -9.49
CA THR A 244 0.09 21.58 -8.16
C THR A 244 0.05 20.51 -7.09
N ARG A 245 0.95 20.59 -6.10
CA ARG A 245 1.00 19.65 -4.97
C ARG A 245 0.07 20.00 -3.81
N LYS A 246 -0.66 21.12 -3.90
CA LYS A 246 -1.46 21.63 -2.79
C LYS A 246 -2.40 20.58 -2.19
N GLY A 247 -3.17 19.84 -3.00
CA GLY A 247 -4.08 18.81 -2.49
C GLY A 247 -3.38 17.66 -1.75
N SER A 248 -2.18 17.24 -2.22
CA SER A 248 -1.36 16.26 -1.52
C SER A 248 -0.84 16.80 -0.18
N GLU A 249 -0.43 18.06 -0.15
CA GLU A 249 0.07 18.73 1.06
C GLU A 249 -1.04 18.90 2.09
N ASP A 250 -2.25 19.27 1.68
CA ASP A 250 -3.42 19.41 2.55
C ASP A 250 -3.80 18.05 3.18
N ILE A 251 -3.83 16.97 2.39
CA ILE A 251 -4.08 15.61 2.89
C ILE A 251 -3.02 15.20 3.91
N MET A 252 -1.72 15.36 3.58
CA MET A 252 -0.63 14.97 4.47
C MET A 252 -0.60 15.80 5.74
N SER A 253 -0.90 17.11 5.66
CA SER A 253 -1.02 17.98 6.82
C SER A 253 -2.10 17.48 7.77
N GLY A 254 -3.30 17.15 7.25
CA GLY A 254 -4.38 16.57 8.03
C GLY A 254 -4.03 15.24 8.70
N GLN A 255 -3.16 14.43 8.08
CA GLN A 255 -2.72 13.15 8.60
C GLN A 255 -1.68 13.24 9.73
N SER A 256 -0.99 14.36 9.88
CA SER A 256 0.16 14.50 10.80
C SER A 256 -0.15 14.13 12.27
N LYS A 257 -1.40 14.27 12.70
CA LYS A 257 -1.87 13.95 14.07
C LYS A 257 -2.53 12.57 14.18
N ILE A 258 -2.69 11.84 13.07
CA ILE A 258 -3.37 10.54 13.08
C ILE A 258 -2.35 9.43 13.30
N PRO A 259 -2.48 8.61 14.34
CA PRO A 259 -1.63 7.45 14.52
C PRO A 259 -1.82 6.46 13.37
N ASN A 260 -0.72 5.86 12.90
CA ASN A 260 -0.73 4.80 11.90
C ASN A 260 -1.35 5.19 10.54
N HIS A 261 -1.25 6.48 10.17
CA HIS A 261 -1.73 6.96 8.88
C HIS A 261 -0.86 6.49 7.73
N GLN A 262 -1.44 6.42 6.52
CA GLN A 262 -0.71 6.20 5.27
C GLN A 262 -1.24 7.07 4.15
N TYR A 263 -0.31 7.62 3.38
CA TYR A 263 -0.58 8.33 2.14
C TYR A 263 0.14 7.65 0.98
N ILE A 264 -0.61 7.24 -0.03
CA ILE A 264 -0.10 6.52 -1.20
C ILE A 264 -0.36 7.33 -2.45
N GLU A 265 0.70 7.63 -3.17
CA GLU A 265 0.66 8.23 -4.50
C GLU A 265 0.94 7.16 -5.55
N ILE A 266 0.06 6.99 -6.52
CA ILE A 266 0.30 6.10 -7.66
C ILE A 266 0.28 6.88 -8.96
N SER A 267 1.18 6.52 -9.88
CA SER A 267 1.28 7.14 -11.19
C SER A 267 1.86 6.20 -12.22
N THR A 268 1.63 6.54 -13.48
CA THR A 268 2.44 6.04 -14.59
C THR A 268 3.63 6.97 -14.79
N SER A 269 4.76 6.42 -15.29
CA SER A 269 5.85 7.25 -15.79
C SER A 269 5.36 7.96 -17.07
N TYR A 270 5.19 9.27 -17.00
CA TYR A 270 4.97 10.08 -18.19
C TYR A 270 6.32 10.41 -18.81
N GLN A 271 6.41 10.43 -20.14
CA GLN A 271 7.55 11.05 -20.81
C GLN A 271 7.48 12.53 -20.49
N ASP A 272 8.57 13.07 -19.97
CA ASP A 272 8.70 14.50 -19.75
C ASP A 272 8.56 15.20 -21.12
N PRO A 273 7.61 16.10 -21.32
CA PRO A 273 7.47 16.84 -22.57
C PRO A 273 8.47 17.99 -22.67
N SER A 274 9.73 17.81 -22.18
CA SER A 274 10.80 18.81 -22.31
C SER A 274 11.26 18.98 -23.75
#